data_5165744bcf8008d1fb72c24f8806f1cf
#
_entry.id   5165744bcf8008d1fb72c24f8806f1cf
#
_cell.length_a   1.000
_cell.length_b   1.000
_cell.length_c   1.000
_cell.angle_alpha   90.00
_cell.angle_beta   90.00
_cell.angle_gamma   90.00
#
_symmetry.space_group_name_H-M   'P 1'
#
loop_
_entity.id
_entity.type
_entity.pdbx_description
1 polymer ?
#
loop_
_entity_poly.entity_id
_entity_poly.type
_entity_poly.pdbx_seq_one_letter_code
_entity_poly.pdbx_strand_id
1 'polypeptide(L)'
;MIDRLPFSRLAMWTCLLGFCGLNWPASAQADEEVFTLYLVRHSEKESASNDPELTPCGVERSVSLRAFFDSVPLEAVYSTDYRRTQGTALPTARSKGLEVQGYDPRSLEVVMEELIEGQQDALVVGHSNTTGVLAGLLVGEDIGAFDESIYNRIYEVVVTKNERRLHVFHTAFRCGER
;
A
#
# COMPACT_ATOMS: atom_id res chain seq x y z
N MET A 1 -80.14 -15.89 53.82
CA MET A 1 -80.11 -14.43 53.55
C MET A 1 -78.74 -14.16 53.08
N ILE A 2 -78.61 -14.10 51.80
CA ILE A 2 -77.31 -14.01 51.11
C ILE A 2 -77.41 -12.86 50.15
N ASP A 3 -76.79 -11.74 50.49
CA ASP A 3 -76.70 -10.54 49.65
C ASP A 3 -75.66 -10.71 48.57
N ARG A 4 -76.08 -10.44 47.35
CA ARG A 4 -75.19 -10.43 46.17
C ARG A 4 -74.69 -9.02 45.92
N LEU A 5 -73.40 -8.81 45.95
CA LEU A 5 -72.77 -7.60 45.55
C LEU A 5 -72.53 -7.60 44.02
N PRO A 6 -72.64 -6.45 43.35
CA PRO A 6 -72.51 -6.38 41.87
C PRO A 6 -71.05 -6.21 41.43
N PHE A 7 -70.74 -6.93 40.38
CA PHE A 7 -69.42 -6.78 39.64
C PHE A 7 -69.27 -5.45 38.98
N SER A 8 -68.24 -4.71 39.41
CA SER A 8 -67.78 -3.50 38.76
C SER A 8 -66.92 -3.86 37.52
N ARG A 9 -67.31 -3.38 36.35
CA ARG A 9 -66.55 -3.54 35.11
C ARG A 9 -65.37 -2.58 35.11
N LEU A 10 -64.14 -3.13 35.18
CA LEU A 10 -62.89 -2.41 34.98
C LEU A 10 -62.70 -2.22 33.47
N ALA A 11 -62.73 -0.97 33.02
CA ALA A 11 -62.43 -0.59 31.63
C ALA A 11 -60.90 -0.63 31.46
N MET A 12 -60.45 -1.54 30.60
CA MET A 12 -59.06 -1.72 30.22
C MET A 12 -58.71 -0.70 29.14
N TRP A 13 -57.99 0.36 29.50
CA TRP A 13 -57.39 1.31 28.57
C TRP A 13 -56.17 0.68 27.95
N THR A 14 -56.27 0.30 26.69
CA THR A 14 -55.12 -0.12 25.86
C THR A 14 -54.40 1.14 25.39
N CYS A 15 -53.24 1.41 26.03
CA CYS A 15 -52.31 2.43 25.55
C CYS A 15 -51.60 1.91 24.30
N LEU A 16 -51.99 2.35 23.11
CA LEU A 16 -51.24 2.16 21.86
C LEU A 16 -50.01 3.07 21.91
N LEU A 17 -48.86 2.51 22.33
CA LEU A 17 -47.57 3.16 22.11
C LEU A 17 -47.22 3.04 20.64
N GLY A 18 -47.44 4.11 19.90
CA GLY A 18 -46.92 4.27 18.52
C GLY A 18 -45.40 4.31 18.52
N PHE A 19 -44.81 3.21 18.05
CA PHE A 19 -43.38 3.13 17.80
C PHE A 19 -43.09 3.99 16.56
N CYS A 20 -42.75 5.27 16.78
CA CYS A 20 -42.25 6.15 15.75
C CYS A 20 -40.81 5.68 15.43
N GLY A 21 -40.68 4.80 14.43
CA GLY A 21 -39.39 4.36 13.91
C GLY A 21 -38.66 5.54 13.31
N LEU A 22 -37.70 6.11 14.05
CA LEU A 22 -36.70 7.02 13.53
C LEU A 22 -35.85 6.23 12.53
N ASN A 23 -36.23 6.27 11.25
CA ASN A 23 -35.35 5.90 10.15
C ASN A 23 -34.17 6.88 10.12
N TRP A 24 -33.09 6.56 10.83
CA TRP A 24 -31.81 7.23 10.65
C TRP A 24 -31.31 6.85 9.26
N PRO A 25 -31.11 7.80 8.35
CA PRO A 25 -30.47 7.46 7.08
C PRO A 25 -29.08 6.90 7.43
N ALA A 26 -28.81 5.63 7.11
CA ALA A 26 -27.47 5.11 7.07
C ALA A 26 -26.72 5.95 6.03
N SER A 27 -25.84 6.83 6.48
CA SER A 27 -24.85 7.46 5.59
C SER A 27 -24.10 6.29 4.97
N ALA A 28 -24.33 6.03 3.69
CA ALA A 28 -23.40 5.28 2.89
C ALA A 28 -22.11 6.11 2.90
N GLN A 29 -21.16 5.79 3.79
CA GLN A 29 -19.78 6.21 3.61
C GLN A 29 -19.39 5.57 2.28
N ALA A 30 -19.20 6.40 1.26
CA ALA A 30 -18.50 5.98 0.07
C ALA A 30 -17.14 5.49 0.58
N ASP A 31 -16.81 4.23 0.34
CA ASP A 31 -15.47 3.70 0.63
C ASP A 31 -14.50 4.64 -0.08
N GLU A 32 -13.72 5.36 0.70
CA GLU A 32 -12.69 6.24 0.17
C GLU A 32 -11.63 5.29 -0.39
N GLU A 33 -11.47 5.28 -1.71
CA GLU A 33 -10.45 4.47 -2.37
C GLU A 33 -9.09 4.93 -1.85
N VAL A 34 -8.47 4.10 -1.03
CA VAL A 34 -7.15 4.31 -0.43
C VAL A 34 -6.24 3.21 -0.96
N PHE A 35 -5.11 3.58 -1.52
CA PHE A 35 -4.08 2.64 -1.92
C PHE A 35 -2.69 3.15 -1.54
N THR A 36 -1.71 2.25 -1.51
CA THR A 36 -0.37 2.55 -1.03
C THR A 36 0.69 2.11 -2.03
N LEU A 37 1.58 3.02 -2.37
CA LEU A 37 2.72 2.77 -3.25
C LEU A 37 4.00 2.70 -2.42
N TYR A 38 4.71 1.58 -2.53
CA TYR A 38 6.00 1.35 -1.88
C TYR A 38 7.12 1.44 -2.91
N LEU A 39 7.95 2.48 -2.83
CA LEU A 39 9.02 2.68 -3.79
C LEU A 39 10.37 2.34 -3.13
N VAL A 40 11.15 1.50 -3.79
CA VAL A 40 12.46 1.06 -3.30
C VAL A 40 13.50 1.13 -4.41
N ARG A 41 14.75 1.31 -4.03
CA ARG A 41 15.88 1.10 -4.92
C ARG A 41 16.17 -0.39 -5.05
N HIS A 42 16.70 -0.81 -6.21
CA HIS A 42 17.28 -2.16 -6.36
C HIS A 42 18.33 -2.44 -5.28
N SER A 43 18.48 -3.70 -4.93
CA SER A 43 19.49 -4.19 -3.98
C SER A 43 20.92 -4.09 -4.55
N GLU A 44 21.93 -4.45 -3.76
CA GLU A 44 23.34 -4.37 -4.14
C GLU A 44 23.60 -5.14 -5.43
N LYS A 45 24.30 -4.48 -6.38
CA LYS A 45 24.62 -5.01 -7.70
C LYS A 45 26.11 -5.30 -7.88
N GLU A 46 26.43 -6.23 -8.75
CA GLU A 46 27.80 -6.44 -9.24
C GLU A 46 28.29 -5.22 -10.03
N SER A 47 29.60 -5.10 -10.19
CA SER A 47 30.23 -3.95 -10.91
C SER A 47 30.67 -4.30 -12.33
N ALA A 48 30.56 -5.56 -12.75
CA ALA A 48 31.27 -6.08 -13.93
C ALA A 48 30.60 -5.80 -15.29
N SER A 49 29.41 -5.22 -15.34
CA SER A 49 28.69 -4.98 -16.60
C SER A 49 27.81 -3.72 -16.57
N ASN A 50 27.30 -3.32 -17.74
CA ASN A 50 26.36 -2.21 -17.85
C ASN A 50 24.98 -2.56 -17.26
N ASP A 51 24.59 -3.84 -17.31
CA ASP A 51 23.38 -4.37 -16.67
C ASP A 51 23.75 -5.53 -15.73
N PRO A 52 24.32 -5.22 -14.54
CA PRO A 52 24.78 -6.23 -13.61
C PRO A 52 23.63 -6.89 -12.88
N GLU A 53 23.87 -8.14 -12.48
CA GLU A 53 23.04 -8.88 -11.53
C GLU A 53 23.21 -8.35 -10.10
N LEU A 54 22.40 -8.88 -9.18
CA LEU A 54 22.60 -8.67 -7.76
C LEU A 54 23.83 -9.41 -7.25
N THR A 55 24.53 -8.81 -6.30
CA THR A 55 25.53 -9.53 -5.49
C THR A 55 24.84 -10.59 -4.60
N PRO A 56 25.56 -11.53 -3.99
CA PRO A 56 24.99 -12.42 -2.98
C PRO A 56 24.26 -11.67 -1.85
N CYS A 57 24.83 -10.55 -1.39
CA CYS A 57 24.17 -9.69 -0.41
C CYS A 57 22.90 -9.03 -0.96
N GLY A 58 22.91 -8.57 -2.22
CA GLY A 58 21.72 -8.02 -2.88
C GLY A 58 20.59 -9.04 -3.00
N VAL A 59 20.93 -10.32 -3.25
CA VAL A 59 19.95 -11.42 -3.22
C VAL A 59 19.38 -11.61 -1.81
N GLU A 60 20.21 -11.62 -0.76
CA GLU A 60 19.74 -11.73 0.62
C GLU A 60 18.83 -10.53 1.00
N ARG A 61 19.18 -9.30 0.57
CA ARG A 61 18.34 -8.10 0.78
C ARG A 61 16.99 -8.23 0.06
N SER A 62 16.97 -8.74 -1.16
CA SER A 62 15.70 -8.94 -1.91
C SER A 62 14.78 -9.93 -1.21
N VAL A 63 15.33 -10.97 -0.58
CA VAL A 63 14.58 -11.93 0.25
C VAL A 63 14.09 -11.27 1.55
N SER A 64 14.93 -10.44 2.19
CA SER A 64 14.52 -9.65 3.36
C SER A 64 13.39 -8.66 3.03
N LEU A 65 13.47 -8.02 1.86
CA LEU A 65 12.40 -7.13 1.37
C LEU A 65 11.09 -7.90 1.16
N ARG A 66 11.13 -9.10 0.57
CA ARG A 66 9.98 -9.99 0.48
C ARG A 66 9.36 -10.27 1.86
N ALA A 67 10.19 -10.55 2.87
CA ALA A 67 9.71 -10.80 4.23
C ALA A 67 9.06 -9.54 4.85
N PHE A 68 9.59 -8.34 4.56
CA PHE A 68 8.97 -7.07 4.96
C PHE A 68 7.56 -6.93 4.38
N PHE A 69 7.35 -7.30 3.13
CA PHE A 69 6.05 -7.21 2.45
C PHE A 69 5.14 -8.43 2.65
N ASP A 70 5.51 -9.40 3.49
CA ASP A 70 4.75 -10.65 3.65
C ASP A 70 3.28 -10.39 4.05
N SER A 71 3.04 -9.47 4.96
CA SER A 71 1.70 -9.08 5.43
C SER A 71 1.06 -7.91 4.68
N VAL A 72 1.75 -7.32 3.70
CA VAL A 72 1.20 -6.22 2.89
C VAL A 72 0.41 -6.80 1.72
N PRO A 73 -0.86 -6.42 1.49
CA PRO A 73 -1.70 -6.98 0.43
C PRO A 73 -1.38 -6.36 -0.94
N LEU A 74 -0.13 -6.51 -1.42
CA LEU A 74 0.27 -6.00 -2.73
C LEU A 74 -0.56 -6.61 -3.86
N GLU A 75 -1.01 -5.78 -4.78
CA GLU A 75 -1.80 -6.12 -5.97
C GLU A 75 -0.98 -5.98 -7.26
N ALA A 76 0.11 -5.20 -7.23
CA ALA A 76 1.01 -5.02 -8.36
C ALA A 76 2.48 -4.91 -7.93
N VAL A 77 3.39 -5.31 -8.82
CA VAL A 77 4.83 -5.14 -8.65
C VAL A 77 5.42 -4.59 -9.95
N TYR A 78 6.07 -3.44 -9.85
CA TYR A 78 6.70 -2.76 -10.98
C TYR A 78 8.22 -2.77 -10.88
N SER A 79 8.89 -2.85 -12.00
CA SER A 79 10.37 -2.79 -12.10
C SER A 79 10.80 -2.15 -13.40
N THR A 80 11.94 -1.48 -13.40
CA THR A 80 12.61 -1.15 -14.66
C THR A 80 13.18 -2.40 -15.33
N ASP A 81 13.47 -2.33 -16.62
CA ASP A 81 14.01 -3.46 -17.40
C ASP A 81 15.54 -3.61 -17.20
N TYR A 82 15.96 -3.78 -15.94
CA TYR A 82 17.35 -4.10 -15.58
C TYR A 82 17.38 -5.34 -14.68
N ARG A 83 18.39 -6.20 -14.86
CA ARG A 83 18.55 -7.45 -14.10
C ARG A 83 18.53 -7.21 -12.58
N ARG A 84 19.17 -6.16 -12.11
CA ARG A 84 19.22 -5.80 -10.68
C ARG A 84 17.87 -5.37 -10.11
N THR A 85 17.07 -4.63 -10.85
CA THR A 85 15.72 -4.19 -10.40
C THR A 85 14.74 -5.36 -10.44
N GLN A 86 14.74 -6.12 -11.52
CA GLN A 86 13.93 -7.34 -11.64
C GLN A 86 14.31 -8.38 -10.58
N GLY A 87 15.62 -8.61 -10.35
CA GLY A 87 16.10 -9.50 -9.29
C GLY A 87 15.67 -9.07 -7.89
N THR A 88 15.53 -7.76 -7.65
CA THR A 88 15.02 -7.22 -6.38
C THR A 88 13.51 -7.41 -6.24
N ALA A 89 12.74 -7.19 -7.31
CA ALA A 89 11.29 -7.28 -7.31
C ALA A 89 10.77 -8.74 -7.24
N LEU A 90 11.45 -9.65 -7.93
CA LEU A 90 10.98 -11.00 -8.21
C LEU A 90 10.66 -11.85 -6.97
N PRO A 91 11.42 -11.85 -5.85
CA PRO A 91 11.07 -12.62 -4.66
C PRO A 91 9.72 -12.19 -4.06
N THR A 92 9.44 -10.88 -4.03
CA THR A 92 8.16 -10.33 -3.54
C THR A 92 7.03 -10.69 -4.51
N ALA A 93 7.20 -10.44 -5.80
CA ALA A 93 6.18 -10.76 -6.81
C ALA A 93 5.77 -12.24 -6.75
N ARG A 94 6.75 -13.15 -6.72
CA ARG A 94 6.49 -14.61 -6.61
C ARG A 94 5.74 -15.00 -5.34
N SER A 95 6.08 -14.40 -4.20
CA SER A 95 5.40 -14.72 -2.92
C SER A 95 3.94 -14.27 -2.91
N LYS A 96 3.59 -13.29 -3.73
CA LYS A 96 2.22 -12.77 -3.89
C LYS A 96 1.47 -13.39 -5.08
N GLY A 97 2.12 -14.23 -5.89
CA GLY A 97 1.53 -14.76 -7.13
C GLY A 97 1.34 -13.71 -8.23
N LEU A 98 2.14 -12.62 -8.19
CA LEU A 98 2.09 -11.50 -9.12
C LEU A 98 3.19 -11.61 -10.18
N GLU A 99 2.93 -11.04 -11.35
CA GLU A 99 3.94 -10.80 -12.36
C GLU A 99 4.61 -9.44 -12.15
N VAL A 100 5.89 -9.32 -12.56
CA VAL A 100 6.60 -8.04 -12.53
C VAL A 100 6.27 -7.27 -13.80
N GLN A 101 5.65 -6.11 -13.64
CA GLN A 101 5.33 -5.18 -14.74
C GLN A 101 6.50 -4.24 -15.00
N GLY A 102 6.81 -4.00 -16.29
CA GLY A 102 7.90 -3.14 -16.70
C GLY A 102 7.48 -1.67 -16.75
N TYR A 103 8.38 -0.74 -16.37
CA TYR A 103 8.21 0.69 -16.61
C TYR A 103 9.50 1.37 -17.12
N ASP A 104 9.37 2.49 -17.83
CA ASP A 104 10.53 3.27 -18.32
C ASP A 104 10.99 4.30 -17.28
N PRO A 105 12.20 4.16 -16.70
CA PRO A 105 12.72 5.12 -15.70
C PRO A 105 13.02 6.51 -16.26
N ARG A 106 12.90 6.72 -17.58
CA ARG A 106 13.11 8.02 -18.24
C ARG A 106 11.83 8.84 -18.38
N SER A 107 10.68 8.25 -18.06
CA SER A 107 9.35 8.85 -18.22
C SER A 107 8.57 8.78 -16.91
N LEU A 108 9.16 9.33 -15.82
CA LEU A 108 8.61 9.17 -14.45
C LEU A 108 7.26 9.84 -14.27
N GLU A 109 6.96 10.90 -14.99
CA GLU A 109 5.65 11.55 -14.99
C GLU A 109 4.56 10.62 -15.53
N VAL A 110 4.84 9.88 -16.60
CA VAL A 110 3.91 8.88 -17.16
C VAL A 110 3.73 7.73 -16.16
N VAL A 111 4.83 7.26 -15.55
CA VAL A 111 4.77 6.21 -14.52
C VAL A 111 3.93 6.66 -13.33
N MET A 112 4.07 7.90 -12.87
CA MET A 112 3.24 8.46 -11.81
C MET A 112 1.75 8.41 -12.18
N GLU A 113 1.41 8.85 -13.41
CA GLU A 113 0.01 8.84 -13.90
C GLU A 113 -0.54 7.40 -13.94
N GLU A 114 0.20 6.44 -14.49
CA GLU A 114 -0.17 5.02 -14.54
C GLU A 114 -0.41 4.42 -13.14
N LEU A 115 0.46 4.73 -12.18
CA LEU A 115 0.32 4.26 -10.79
C LEU A 115 -0.93 4.84 -10.10
N ILE A 116 -1.22 6.13 -10.36
CA ILE A 116 -2.40 6.79 -9.79
C ILE A 116 -3.70 6.28 -10.45
N GLU A 117 -3.70 6.07 -11.77
CA GLU A 117 -4.85 5.51 -12.48
C GLU A 117 -5.11 4.05 -12.12
N GLY A 118 -4.05 3.29 -11.83
CA GLY A 118 -4.13 1.88 -11.44
C GLY A 118 -4.80 1.65 -10.08
N GLN A 119 -4.69 2.61 -9.16
CA GLN A 119 -5.30 2.57 -7.80
C GLN A 119 -5.02 1.27 -7.04
N GLN A 120 -3.81 0.73 -7.16
CA GLN A 120 -3.40 -0.56 -6.59
C GLN A 120 -2.35 -0.37 -5.49
N ASP A 121 -2.42 -1.20 -4.45
CA ASP A 121 -1.30 -1.36 -3.52
C ASP A 121 -0.12 -1.97 -4.28
N ALA A 122 0.96 -1.22 -4.47
CA ALA A 122 2.03 -1.63 -5.37
C ALA A 122 3.44 -1.46 -4.80
N LEU A 123 4.33 -2.40 -5.16
CA LEU A 123 5.77 -2.26 -5.00
C LEU A 123 6.39 -1.77 -6.31
N VAL A 124 7.17 -0.69 -6.25
CA VAL A 124 7.87 -0.10 -7.39
C VAL A 124 9.37 -0.14 -7.13
N VAL A 125 10.11 -0.91 -7.95
CA VAL A 125 11.56 -1.07 -7.81
C VAL A 125 12.29 -0.25 -8.87
N GLY A 126 13.05 0.75 -8.42
CA GLY A 126 13.81 1.68 -9.28
C GLY A 126 15.29 1.81 -8.91
N HIS A 127 15.80 3.02 -9.07
CA HIS A 127 17.22 3.35 -8.91
C HIS A 127 17.40 4.53 -7.92
N SER A 128 18.62 4.77 -7.45
CA SER A 128 18.94 5.90 -6.54
C SER A 128 18.57 7.28 -7.13
N ASN A 129 18.64 7.42 -8.46
CA ASN A 129 18.31 8.64 -9.17
C ASN A 129 16.84 8.76 -9.62
N THR A 130 16.02 7.74 -9.45
CA THR A 130 14.62 7.75 -9.91
C THR A 130 13.60 7.49 -8.79
N THR A 131 13.93 6.66 -7.80
CA THR A 131 13.00 6.27 -6.74
C THR A 131 12.52 7.46 -5.90
N GLY A 132 13.46 8.31 -5.44
CA GLY A 132 13.11 9.53 -4.69
C GLY A 132 12.40 10.57 -5.55
N VAL A 133 12.80 10.69 -6.82
CA VAL A 133 12.14 11.60 -7.79
C VAL A 133 10.69 11.18 -8.01
N LEU A 134 10.44 9.88 -8.24
CA LEU A 134 9.07 9.37 -8.43
C LEU A 134 8.23 9.54 -7.16
N ALA A 135 8.81 9.30 -5.97
CA ALA A 135 8.13 9.57 -4.71
C ALA A 135 7.75 11.05 -4.58
N GLY A 136 8.64 11.95 -4.96
CA GLY A 136 8.39 13.39 -4.99
C GLY A 136 7.27 13.79 -5.95
N LEU A 137 7.29 13.27 -7.18
CA LEU A 137 6.22 13.50 -8.17
C LEU A 137 4.85 13.05 -7.63
N LEU A 138 4.80 11.89 -6.96
CA LEU A 138 3.56 11.35 -6.40
C LEU A 138 2.95 12.27 -5.33
N VAL A 139 3.75 12.98 -4.54
CA VAL A 139 3.24 13.85 -3.45
C VAL A 139 3.33 15.35 -3.77
N GLY A 140 3.88 15.71 -4.94
CA GLY A 140 4.06 17.11 -5.35
C GLY A 140 5.19 17.82 -4.62
N GLU A 141 6.25 17.10 -4.19
CA GLU A 141 7.42 17.63 -3.49
C GLU A 141 8.72 17.33 -4.25
N ASP A 142 9.74 18.17 -4.09
CA ASP A 142 11.09 17.91 -4.63
C ASP A 142 11.91 17.11 -3.60
N ILE A 143 11.89 15.78 -3.72
CA ILE A 143 12.68 14.88 -2.87
C ILE A 143 14.04 14.57 -3.52
N GLY A 144 14.08 14.48 -4.84
CA GLY A 144 15.27 14.26 -5.62
C GLY A 144 15.90 12.87 -5.51
N ALA A 145 17.09 12.75 -6.11
CA ALA A 145 17.93 11.56 -6.04
C ALA A 145 18.61 11.43 -4.67
N PHE A 146 19.07 10.21 -4.35
CA PHE A 146 19.82 9.95 -3.13
C PHE A 146 21.11 9.17 -3.39
N ASP A 147 22.01 9.13 -2.39
CA ASP A 147 23.31 8.51 -2.51
C ASP A 147 23.24 7.01 -2.87
N GLU A 148 24.12 6.58 -3.78
CA GLU A 148 24.16 5.20 -4.26
C GLU A 148 24.58 4.16 -3.21
N SER A 149 25.08 4.56 -2.05
CA SER A 149 25.36 3.65 -0.92
C SER A 149 24.09 3.28 -0.12
N ILE A 150 22.98 3.97 -0.33
CA ILE A 150 21.73 3.77 0.41
C ILE A 150 20.87 2.71 -0.30
N TYR A 151 20.71 1.55 0.33
CA TYR A 151 19.90 0.41 -0.17
C TYR A 151 18.73 0.05 0.73
N ASN A 152 18.64 0.63 1.93
CA ASN A 152 17.68 0.22 2.96
C ASN A 152 16.45 1.12 3.06
N ARG A 153 16.27 2.06 2.14
CA ARG A 153 15.18 3.05 2.17
C ARG A 153 13.93 2.53 1.45
N ILE A 154 12.78 2.70 2.09
CA ILE A 154 11.46 2.50 1.51
C ILE A 154 10.71 3.84 1.60
N TYR A 155 10.21 4.32 0.48
CA TYR A 155 9.25 5.41 0.40
C TYR A 155 7.86 4.78 0.34
N GLU A 156 7.01 5.08 1.31
CA GLU A 156 5.61 4.71 1.32
C GLU A 156 4.78 5.95 0.99
N VAL A 157 4.01 5.89 -0.08
CA VAL A 157 3.08 6.95 -0.48
C VAL A 157 1.66 6.42 -0.30
N VAL A 158 0.96 6.92 0.70
CA VAL A 158 -0.47 6.65 0.91
C VAL A 158 -1.26 7.65 0.08
N VAL A 159 -2.10 7.14 -0.81
CA VAL A 159 -2.92 7.93 -1.72
C VAL A 159 -4.38 7.78 -1.33
N THR A 160 -5.04 8.91 -1.11
CA THR A 160 -6.48 9.01 -0.94
C THR A 160 -7.06 9.91 -2.03
N LYS A 161 -8.36 10.02 -2.13
CA LYS A 161 -9.03 10.93 -3.06
C LYS A 161 -8.59 12.39 -2.90
N ASN A 162 -8.27 12.82 -1.68
CA ASN A 162 -8.06 14.23 -1.33
C ASN A 162 -6.61 14.54 -0.95
N GLU A 163 -5.80 13.56 -0.59
CA GLU A 163 -4.47 13.76 -0.01
C GLU A 163 -3.51 12.65 -0.46
N ARG A 164 -2.24 13.00 -0.60
CA ARG A 164 -1.13 12.07 -0.77
C ARG A 164 -0.12 12.32 0.31
N ARG A 165 0.26 11.30 1.05
CA ARG A 165 1.16 11.41 2.20
C ARG A 165 2.36 10.49 2.02
N LEU A 166 3.57 11.04 2.21
CA LEU A 166 4.82 10.31 2.16
C LEU A 166 5.32 9.94 3.55
N HIS A 167 5.71 8.68 3.71
CA HIS A 167 6.51 8.21 4.84
C HIS A 167 7.81 7.58 4.32
N VAL A 168 8.88 7.70 5.10
CA VAL A 168 10.18 7.10 4.75
C VAL A 168 10.59 6.14 5.86
N PHE A 169 10.76 4.88 5.50
CA PHE A 169 11.25 3.82 6.39
C PHE A 169 12.65 3.37 6.00
N HIS A 170 13.33 2.74 6.96
CA HIS A 170 14.62 2.10 6.72
C HIS A 170 14.55 0.65 7.20
N THR A 171 14.83 -0.30 6.31
CA THR A 171 14.94 -1.70 6.71
C THR A 171 16.18 -1.93 7.57
N ALA A 172 16.08 -2.85 8.52
CA ALA A 172 17.19 -3.19 9.42
C ALA A 172 18.26 -4.10 8.78
N PHE A 173 17.97 -4.69 7.62
CA PHE A 173 18.90 -5.62 6.96
C PHE A 173 20.24 -4.94 6.62
N ARG A 174 21.33 -5.62 6.97
CA ARG A 174 22.71 -5.23 6.63
C ARG A 174 23.49 -6.40 6.07
N CYS A 175 24.33 -6.13 5.08
CA CYS A 175 25.22 -7.13 4.50
C CYS A 175 26.23 -7.65 5.52
N GLY A 176 26.35 -8.98 5.64
CA GLY A 176 27.36 -9.62 6.49
C GLY A 176 27.02 -9.71 7.98
N GLU A 177 25.89 -9.21 8.42
CA GLU A 177 25.38 -9.41 9.78
C GLU A 177 24.38 -10.60 9.79
N ARG A 178 24.83 -11.75 10.33
CA ARG A 178 23.99 -12.93 10.64
C ARG A 178 23.98 -13.18 12.12
#